data_8863fb9459f8d0bd652670ba3146fc1a
#
_entry.id   8863fb9459f8d0bd652670ba3146fc1a
#
_cell.length_a   1.000
_cell.length_b   1.000
_cell.length_c   1.000
_cell.angle_alpha   90.00
_cell.angle_beta   90.00
_cell.angle_gamma   90.00
#
_symmetry.space_group_name_H-M   'P 1'
#
loop_
_entity.id
_entity.type
_entity.pdbx_description
1 polymer ?
#
loop_
_entity_poly.entity_id
_entity_poly.type
_entity_poly.pdbx_seq_one_letter_code
_entity_poly.pdbx_strand_id
1 'polypeptide(L)'
;MNGKIFIIEDEPSIIQLVQHNLEKNGFIISSSLNGNDGLKELKKFQPDLLLLDWMLPDLSGIEICKNIRKDNSFKNLPVIMLTAKGEEEDKIKGLDSGVDDYLTKPFSFNELMARIKAVLRRSNPNTVSDNLKFDDLMLDRIEKRVFRDGQEIKLGPTEFRLLEFFLTNPKRVYSRDQILESVWPNNVNVESRTIDVHIRRLRQSVNLKNKKELIRTVRSSGYSLI
;
A
#
# COMPACT_ATOMS: atom_id res chain seq x y z
N MET A 1 2.88 -3.41 -9.24
CA MET A 1 2.81 -2.20 -8.39
C MET A 1 3.08 -2.67 -6.97
N ASN A 2 4.10 -2.13 -6.29
CA ASN A 2 4.60 -2.68 -5.00
C ASN A 2 3.93 -2.07 -3.77
N GLY A 3 2.83 -1.33 -3.91
CA GLY A 3 2.10 -0.69 -2.83
C GLY A 3 2.33 0.83 -2.73
N LYS A 4 1.63 1.46 -1.77
CA LYS A 4 1.69 2.91 -1.49
C LYS A 4 2.49 3.16 -0.22
N ILE A 5 3.48 4.06 -0.27
CA ILE A 5 4.26 4.46 0.90
C ILE A 5 4.07 5.96 1.13
N PHE A 6 3.75 6.34 2.37
CA PHE A 6 3.68 7.72 2.78
C PHE A 6 4.93 8.08 3.60
N ILE A 7 5.48 9.27 3.38
CA ILE A 7 6.69 9.74 4.06
C ILE A 7 6.34 11.01 4.83
N ILE A 8 6.64 11.05 6.13
CA ILE A 8 6.60 12.27 6.93
C ILE A 8 8.01 12.53 7.43
N GLU A 9 8.65 13.58 6.91
CA GLU A 9 10.06 13.91 7.11
C GLU A 9 10.21 15.42 6.86
N ASP A 10 10.91 16.15 7.71
CA ASP A 10 11.07 17.60 7.58
C ASP A 10 12.20 18.01 6.63
N GLU A 11 13.12 17.08 6.32
CA GLU A 11 14.23 17.30 5.39
C GLU A 11 13.86 16.99 3.93
N PRO A 12 13.68 18.03 3.05
CA PRO A 12 13.29 17.80 1.65
C PRO A 12 14.29 16.93 0.86
N SER A 13 15.58 17.01 1.19
CA SER A 13 16.64 16.22 0.57
C SER A 13 16.46 14.71 0.79
N ILE A 14 16.08 14.32 2.01
CA ILE A 14 15.80 12.93 2.38
C ILE A 14 14.55 12.46 1.64
N ILE A 15 13.48 13.26 1.64
CA ILE A 15 12.25 12.94 0.90
C ILE A 15 12.57 12.68 -0.56
N GLN A 16 13.26 13.60 -1.25
CA GLN A 16 13.58 13.47 -2.68
C GLN A 16 14.38 12.21 -2.97
N LEU A 17 15.42 11.93 -2.15
CA LEU A 17 16.25 10.75 -2.31
C LEU A 17 15.46 9.46 -2.14
N VAL A 18 14.66 9.37 -1.08
CA VAL A 18 13.86 8.18 -0.75
C VAL A 18 12.76 7.99 -1.78
N GLN A 19 12.01 9.04 -2.11
CA GLN A 19 10.93 9.00 -3.09
C GLN A 19 11.41 8.52 -4.44
N HIS A 20 12.45 9.16 -5.02
CA HIS A 20 13.01 8.80 -6.32
C HIS A 20 13.40 7.31 -6.41
N ASN A 21 14.06 6.81 -5.37
CA ASN A 21 14.49 5.42 -5.35
C ASN A 21 13.33 4.43 -5.16
N LEU A 22 12.33 4.77 -4.34
CA LEU A 22 11.15 3.93 -4.13
C LEU A 22 10.25 3.89 -5.37
N GLU A 23 10.06 5.02 -6.06
CA GLU A 23 9.30 5.09 -7.32
C GLU A 23 9.96 4.24 -8.42
N LYS A 24 11.29 4.27 -8.54
CA LYS A 24 12.04 3.35 -9.43
C LYS A 24 11.80 1.87 -9.12
N ASN A 25 11.52 1.55 -7.88
CA ASN A 25 11.17 0.20 -7.43
C ASN A 25 9.66 -0.10 -7.51
N GLY A 26 8.87 0.77 -8.17
CA GLY A 26 7.47 0.55 -8.48
C GLY A 26 6.49 0.85 -7.34
N PHE A 27 6.90 1.58 -6.29
CA PHE A 27 6.01 2.11 -5.26
C PHE A 27 5.35 3.41 -5.70
N ILE A 28 4.15 3.68 -5.19
CA ILE A 28 3.50 4.98 -5.30
C ILE A 28 3.79 5.74 -4.00
N ILE A 29 4.33 6.96 -4.13
CA ILE A 29 4.80 7.74 -2.99
C ILE A 29 4.00 9.03 -2.86
N SER A 30 3.71 9.41 -1.63
CA SER A 30 3.32 10.76 -1.23
C SER A 30 4.07 11.14 0.02
N SER A 31 4.25 12.44 0.27
CA SER A 31 5.06 12.91 1.39
C SER A 31 4.51 14.20 2.00
N SER A 32 4.89 14.47 3.26
CA SER A 32 4.61 15.70 3.98
C SER A 32 5.85 16.13 4.76
N LEU A 33 6.07 17.45 4.86
CA LEU A 33 7.19 18.06 5.59
C LEU A 33 6.91 18.26 7.09
N ASN A 34 5.69 18.01 7.53
CA ASN A 34 5.29 18.18 8.93
C ASN A 34 4.21 17.16 9.35
N GLY A 35 4.08 16.95 10.64
CA GLY A 35 3.21 15.93 11.22
C GLY A 35 1.71 16.22 11.06
N ASN A 36 1.30 17.48 11.27
CA ASN A 36 -0.12 17.85 11.24
C ASN A 36 -0.74 17.70 9.85
N ASP A 37 -0.04 18.15 8.80
CA ASP A 37 -0.50 18.01 7.42
C ASP A 37 -0.35 16.56 6.98
N GLY A 38 0.73 15.88 7.41
CA GLY A 38 0.94 14.46 7.17
C GLY A 38 -0.22 13.60 7.65
N LEU A 39 -0.76 13.84 8.85
CA LEU A 39 -1.93 13.11 9.37
C LEU A 39 -3.20 13.35 8.53
N LYS A 40 -3.39 14.56 7.97
CA LYS A 40 -4.54 14.87 7.09
C LYS A 40 -4.39 14.17 5.74
N GLU A 41 -3.20 14.24 5.14
CA GLU A 41 -2.92 13.68 3.83
C GLU A 41 -2.89 12.16 3.85
N LEU A 42 -2.38 11.54 4.90
CA LEU A 42 -2.36 10.10 5.12
C LEU A 42 -3.77 9.51 4.98
N LYS A 43 -4.80 10.19 5.51
CA LYS A 43 -6.21 9.77 5.40
C LYS A 43 -6.72 9.75 3.96
N LYS A 44 -6.26 10.68 3.12
CA LYS A 44 -6.63 10.75 1.70
C LYS A 44 -5.84 9.73 0.87
N PHE A 45 -4.56 9.63 1.14
CA PHE A 45 -3.64 8.79 0.36
C PHE A 45 -3.83 7.29 0.62
N GLN A 46 -4.17 6.90 1.86
CA GLN A 46 -4.41 5.50 2.25
C GLN A 46 -3.20 4.61 1.94
N PRO A 47 -2.04 4.81 2.59
CA PRO A 47 -0.82 4.06 2.34
C PRO A 47 -0.88 2.62 2.87
N ASP A 48 0.04 1.79 2.38
CA ASP A 48 0.32 0.44 2.87
C ASP A 48 1.47 0.42 3.89
N LEU A 49 2.28 1.50 3.95
CA LEU A 49 3.37 1.69 4.89
C LEU A 49 3.64 3.18 5.10
N LEU A 50 3.98 3.56 6.33
CA LEU A 50 4.43 4.90 6.71
C LEU A 50 5.93 4.87 7.04
N LEU A 51 6.71 5.73 6.40
CA LEU A 51 8.04 6.15 6.84
C LEU A 51 7.87 7.44 7.63
N LEU A 52 8.34 7.47 8.86
CA LEU A 52 8.06 8.55 9.80
C LEU A 52 9.32 8.99 10.51
N ASP A 53 9.68 10.25 10.35
CA ASP A 53 10.78 10.79 11.14
C ASP A 53 10.40 10.88 12.62
N TRP A 54 11.41 10.62 13.46
CA TRP A 54 11.29 10.74 14.91
C TRP A 54 11.07 12.18 15.35
N MET A 55 11.87 13.11 14.81
CA MET A 55 11.83 14.53 15.15
C MET A 55 11.26 15.36 14.00
N LEU A 56 10.06 15.87 14.19
CA LEU A 56 9.42 16.82 13.29
C LEU A 56 9.18 18.14 14.01
N PRO A 57 9.06 19.25 13.28
CA PRO A 57 9.02 20.58 13.90
C PRO A 57 7.75 20.86 14.72
N ASP A 58 6.67 20.12 14.48
CA ASP A 58 5.35 20.38 15.07
C ASP A 58 4.84 19.26 15.99
N LEU A 59 5.09 18.00 15.66
CA LEU A 59 4.69 16.82 16.42
C LEU A 59 5.82 15.79 16.40
N SER A 60 6.09 15.14 17.51
CA SER A 60 7.05 14.03 17.50
C SER A 60 6.48 12.82 16.73
N GLY A 61 7.36 12.04 16.06
CA GLY A 61 6.95 10.81 15.38
C GLY A 61 6.22 9.83 16.28
N ILE A 62 6.59 9.78 17.56
CA ILE A 62 5.89 8.95 18.57
C ILE A 62 4.44 9.39 18.79
N GLU A 63 4.19 10.70 18.88
CA GLU A 63 2.81 11.22 19.02
C GLU A 63 1.97 10.94 17.79
N ILE A 64 2.57 11.09 16.60
CA ILE A 64 1.91 10.73 15.33
C ILE A 64 1.58 9.25 15.31
N CYS A 65 2.51 8.37 15.68
CA CYS A 65 2.29 6.93 15.75
C CYS A 65 1.14 6.59 16.73
N LYS A 66 1.14 7.16 17.94
CA LYS A 66 0.04 6.97 18.90
C LYS A 66 -1.31 7.44 18.35
N ASN A 67 -1.35 8.55 17.60
CA ASN A 67 -2.58 9.04 16.97
C ASN A 67 -3.08 8.08 15.88
N ILE A 68 -2.18 7.54 15.06
CA ILE A 68 -2.49 6.54 14.03
C ILE A 68 -3.04 5.26 14.67
N ARG A 69 -2.47 4.79 15.77
CA ARG A 69 -2.93 3.56 16.46
C ARG A 69 -4.33 3.70 17.08
N LYS A 70 -4.75 4.92 17.42
CA LYS A 70 -6.11 5.22 17.91
C LYS A 70 -7.15 5.26 16.78
N ASP A 71 -6.75 5.50 15.54
CA ASP A 71 -7.65 5.53 14.38
C ASP A 71 -7.90 4.11 13.86
N ASN A 72 -9.15 3.66 13.91
CA ASN A 72 -9.52 2.31 13.47
C ASN A 72 -9.14 2.00 12.01
N SER A 73 -9.04 3.02 11.16
CA SER A 73 -8.64 2.88 9.75
C SER A 73 -7.16 2.61 9.58
N PHE A 74 -6.32 3.03 10.55
CA PHE A 74 -4.86 3.00 10.45
C PHE A 74 -4.17 2.27 11.61
N LYS A 75 -4.92 1.71 12.56
CA LYS A 75 -4.33 1.01 13.72
C LYS A 75 -3.35 -0.10 13.35
N ASN A 76 -3.52 -0.70 12.17
CA ASN A 76 -2.67 -1.77 11.65
C ASN A 76 -1.73 -1.28 10.52
N LEU A 77 -1.66 0.04 10.26
CA LEU A 77 -0.74 0.58 9.26
C LEU A 77 0.70 0.36 9.71
N PRO A 78 1.53 -0.35 8.93
CA PRO A 78 2.93 -0.53 9.26
C PRO A 78 3.68 0.81 9.30
N VAL A 79 4.51 0.99 10.34
CA VAL A 79 5.30 2.21 10.56
C VAL A 79 6.77 1.84 10.72
N ILE A 80 7.63 2.41 9.89
CA ILE A 80 9.09 2.39 10.07
C ILE A 80 9.50 3.79 10.53
N MET A 81 10.09 3.87 11.72
CA MET A 81 10.59 5.12 12.28
C MET A 81 12.00 5.39 11.79
N LEU A 82 12.25 6.62 11.28
CA LEU A 82 13.57 7.11 10.94
C LEU A 82 14.14 7.87 12.15
N THR A 83 15.32 7.49 12.66
CA THR A 83 15.87 8.05 13.90
C THR A 83 17.31 8.51 13.72
N ALA A 84 17.77 9.51 14.49
CA ALA A 84 19.17 9.86 14.54
C ALA A 84 19.98 8.83 15.38
N LYS A 85 21.29 8.73 15.09
CA LYS A 85 22.21 7.87 15.86
C LYS A 85 22.38 8.48 17.27
N GLY A 86 22.02 7.74 18.31
CA GLY A 86 22.12 8.19 19.71
C GLY A 86 20.81 8.13 20.50
N GLU A 87 19.66 8.03 19.82
CA GLU A 87 18.34 7.92 20.45
C GLU A 87 17.98 6.47 20.81
N GLU A 88 19.00 5.61 21.02
CA GLU A 88 18.78 4.18 21.31
C GLU A 88 18.08 3.93 22.65
N GLU A 89 18.26 4.80 23.64
CA GLU A 89 17.55 4.69 24.93
C GLU A 89 16.05 5.00 24.80
N ASP A 90 15.65 5.81 23.82
CA ASP A 90 14.25 6.09 23.53
C ASP A 90 13.57 5.00 22.68
N LYS A 91 14.34 4.10 22.02
CA LYS A 91 13.80 2.91 21.34
C LYS A 91 13.05 1.99 22.32
N ILE A 92 13.50 1.90 23.58
CA ILE A 92 12.82 1.11 24.61
C ILE A 92 11.45 1.71 24.96
N LYS A 93 11.35 3.05 25.03
CA LYS A 93 10.05 3.74 25.20
C LYS A 93 9.18 3.68 23.94
N GLY A 94 9.80 3.50 22.78
CA GLY A 94 9.12 3.37 21.49
C GLY A 94 8.47 2.00 21.23
N LEU A 95 8.86 0.93 21.92
CA LEU A 95 8.22 -0.39 21.80
C LEU A 95 6.74 -0.35 22.21
N ASP A 96 6.37 0.50 23.17
CA ASP A 96 4.97 0.73 23.58
C ASP A 96 4.20 1.69 22.63
N SER A 97 4.89 2.34 21.69
CA SER A 97 4.27 3.31 20.75
C SER A 97 3.59 2.66 19.56
N GLY A 98 3.83 1.37 19.33
CA GLY A 98 3.28 0.62 18.21
C GLY A 98 4.02 0.82 16.87
N VAL A 99 5.30 1.19 16.90
CA VAL A 99 6.20 1.20 15.74
C VAL A 99 6.58 -0.23 15.36
N ASP A 100 6.64 -0.54 14.07
CA ASP A 100 6.91 -1.90 13.57
C ASP A 100 8.40 -2.16 13.31
N ASP A 101 9.18 -1.12 12.99
CA ASP A 101 10.64 -1.19 12.81
C ASP A 101 11.28 0.22 12.93
N TYR A 102 12.60 0.24 13.15
CA TYR A 102 13.41 1.45 13.26
C TYR A 102 14.56 1.43 12.26
N LEU A 103 14.87 2.60 11.69
CA LEU A 103 16.00 2.78 10.79
C LEU A 103 16.81 4.02 11.20
N THR A 104 18.08 3.82 11.54
CA THR A 104 18.95 4.91 12.02
C THR A 104 19.57 5.68 10.86
N LYS A 105 19.45 7.00 10.88
CA LYS A 105 20.13 7.93 9.96
C LYS A 105 21.63 8.07 10.32
N PRO A 106 22.57 8.08 9.33
CA PRO A 106 22.35 7.87 7.92
C PRO A 106 22.18 6.39 7.57
N PHE A 107 21.28 6.08 6.62
CA PHE A 107 20.99 4.72 6.16
C PHE A 107 21.30 4.53 4.68
N SER A 108 21.57 3.31 4.28
CA SER A 108 21.64 2.96 2.87
C SER A 108 20.25 2.68 2.30
N PHE A 109 20.06 2.97 1.00
CA PHE A 109 18.78 2.63 0.33
C PHE A 109 18.50 1.12 0.37
N ASN A 110 19.54 0.28 0.27
CA ASN A 110 19.40 -1.17 0.34
C ASN A 110 18.88 -1.62 1.72
N GLU A 111 19.33 -0.99 2.80
CA GLU A 111 18.84 -1.27 4.15
C GLU A 111 17.37 -0.85 4.29
N LEU A 112 17.02 0.38 3.87
CA LEU A 112 15.64 0.86 3.85
C LEU A 112 14.72 -0.12 3.08
N MET A 113 15.12 -0.54 1.88
CA MET A 113 14.35 -1.48 1.06
C MET A 113 14.18 -2.85 1.72
N ALA A 114 15.22 -3.37 2.36
CA ALA A 114 15.15 -4.64 3.09
C ALA A 114 14.12 -4.57 4.23
N ARG A 115 14.11 -3.47 5.00
CA ARG A 115 13.15 -3.23 6.08
C ARG A 115 11.73 -3.04 5.57
N ILE A 116 11.52 -2.23 4.53
CA ILE A 116 10.22 -2.06 3.88
C ILE A 116 9.64 -3.41 3.45
N LYS A 117 10.44 -4.21 2.73
CA LYS A 117 10.02 -5.55 2.30
C LYS A 117 9.69 -6.47 3.49
N ALA A 118 10.49 -6.44 4.55
CA ALA A 118 10.28 -7.27 5.72
C ALA A 118 9.00 -6.88 6.48
N VAL A 119 8.74 -5.59 6.66
CA VAL A 119 7.56 -5.06 7.34
C VAL A 119 6.30 -5.31 6.51
N LEU A 120 6.32 -4.98 5.22
CA LEU A 120 5.18 -5.24 4.32
C LEU A 120 4.86 -6.72 4.20
N ARG A 121 5.85 -7.61 4.18
CA ARG A 121 5.62 -9.07 4.15
C ARG A 121 4.90 -9.57 5.42
N ARG A 122 5.16 -8.98 6.58
CA ARG A 122 4.48 -9.34 7.84
C ARG A 122 3.04 -8.83 7.86
N SER A 123 2.80 -7.60 7.42
CA SER A 123 1.48 -6.96 7.44
C SER A 123 0.60 -7.39 6.26
N ASN A 124 1.19 -7.52 5.08
CA ASN A 124 0.52 -7.92 3.85
C ASN A 124 1.50 -8.61 2.90
N PRO A 125 1.62 -9.95 2.96
CA PRO A 125 2.53 -10.72 2.11
C PRO A 125 2.37 -10.44 0.61
N ASN A 126 1.17 -10.07 0.17
CA ASN A 126 0.87 -9.80 -1.23
C ASN A 126 1.44 -8.48 -1.76
N THR A 127 1.84 -7.55 -0.90
CA THR A 127 2.34 -6.22 -1.35
C THR A 127 3.68 -6.33 -2.09
N VAL A 128 4.53 -7.28 -1.71
CA VAL A 128 5.91 -7.44 -2.23
C VAL A 128 6.17 -8.80 -2.87
N SER A 129 5.17 -9.66 -2.96
CA SER A 129 5.31 -11.00 -3.56
C SER A 129 5.17 -10.96 -5.07
N ASP A 130 5.98 -11.75 -5.78
CA ASP A 130 5.84 -12.00 -7.22
C ASP A 130 4.56 -12.78 -7.54
N ASN A 131 4.11 -13.62 -6.60
CA ASN A 131 2.87 -14.38 -6.68
C ASN A 131 1.85 -13.85 -5.66
N LEU A 132 0.75 -13.31 -6.16
CA LEU A 132 -0.37 -12.87 -5.34
C LEU A 132 -1.35 -14.02 -5.17
N LYS A 133 -1.80 -14.25 -3.92
CA LYS A 133 -2.77 -15.32 -3.61
C LYS A 133 -3.91 -14.79 -2.76
N PHE A 134 -5.10 -15.22 -3.09
CA PHE A 134 -6.29 -14.98 -2.28
C PHE A 134 -7.32 -16.09 -2.54
N ASP A 135 -7.65 -16.86 -1.50
CA ASP A 135 -8.51 -18.05 -1.60
C ASP A 135 -7.94 -19.04 -2.64
N ASP A 136 -8.74 -19.43 -3.63
CA ASP A 136 -8.36 -20.32 -4.73
C ASP A 136 -7.77 -19.57 -5.96
N LEU A 137 -7.56 -18.25 -5.84
CA LEU A 137 -7.06 -17.38 -6.90
C LEU A 137 -5.56 -17.11 -6.73
N MET A 138 -4.79 -17.27 -7.80
CA MET A 138 -3.36 -16.97 -7.85
C MET A 138 -3.06 -16.13 -9.09
N LEU A 139 -2.25 -15.09 -8.92
CA LEU A 139 -1.74 -14.24 -10.00
C LEU A 139 -0.21 -14.22 -9.94
N ASP A 140 0.44 -14.62 -11.02
CA ASP A 140 1.89 -14.52 -11.20
C ASP A 140 2.21 -13.20 -11.91
N ARG A 141 2.96 -12.34 -11.22
CA ARG A 141 3.37 -11.03 -11.71
C ARG A 141 4.46 -11.11 -12.79
N ILE A 142 5.32 -12.14 -12.72
CA ILE A 142 6.45 -12.31 -13.63
C ILE A 142 5.94 -12.90 -14.94
N GLU A 143 5.26 -14.03 -14.89
CA GLU A 143 4.73 -14.70 -16.08
C GLU A 143 3.45 -14.06 -16.63
N LYS A 144 2.85 -13.09 -15.91
CA LYS A 144 1.56 -12.44 -16.25
C LYS A 144 0.42 -13.44 -16.45
N ARG A 145 0.40 -14.48 -15.62
CA ARG A 145 -0.61 -15.54 -15.65
C ARG A 145 -1.51 -15.49 -14.41
N VAL A 146 -2.73 -15.93 -14.59
CA VAL A 146 -3.73 -16.00 -13.51
C VAL A 146 -4.32 -17.40 -13.46
N PHE A 147 -4.47 -17.93 -12.26
CA PHE A 147 -5.05 -19.26 -12.03
C PHE A 147 -6.15 -19.16 -10.99
N ARG A 148 -7.22 -19.90 -11.17
CA ARG A 148 -8.24 -20.14 -10.16
C ARG A 148 -8.51 -21.64 -10.03
N ASP A 149 -8.38 -22.16 -8.81
CA ASP A 149 -8.50 -23.59 -8.54
C ASP A 149 -7.60 -24.45 -9.47
N GLY A 150 -6.37 -23.96 -9.72
CA GLY A 150 -5.39 -24.58 -10.62
C GLY A 150 -5.66 -24.44 -12.12
N GLN A 151 -6.80 -23.87 -12.52
CA GLN A 151 -7.14 -23.63 -13.92
C GLN A 151 -6.67 -22.23 -14.34
N GLU A 152 -5.96 -22.15 -15.47
CA GLU A 152 -5.51 -20.86 -16.01
C GLU A 152 -6.68 -20.04 -16.55
N ILE A 153 -6.74 -18.77 -16.16
CA ILE A 153 -7.71 -17.78 -16.60
C ILE A 153 -7.02 -16.77 -17.51
N LYS A 154 -7.53 -16.57 -18.71
CA LYS A 154 -7.05 -15.54 -19.63
C LYS A 154 -7.72 -14.20 -19.30
N LEU A 155 -6.91 -13.19 -19.00
CA LEU A 155 -7.35 -11.82 -18.75
C LEU A 155 -6.77 -10.87 -19.79
N GLY A 156 -7.54 -9.82 -20.12
CA GLY A 156 -6.98 -8.69 -20.84
C GLY A 156 -5.98 -7.88 -19.96
N PRO A 157 -5.12 -7.04 -20.57
CA PRO A 157 -4.12 -6.28 -19.80
C PRO A 157 -4.71 -5.39 -18.70
N THR A 158 -5.88 -4.83 -18.93
CA THR A 158 -6.56 -3.97 -17.95
C THR A 158 -7.18 -4.78 -16.82
N GLU A 159 -7.84 -5.90 -17.14
CA GLU A 159 -8.40 -6.82 -16.14
C GLU A 159 -7.30 -7.45 -15.29
N PHE A 160 -6.14 -7.75 -15.88
CA PHE A 160 -4.98 -8.23 -15.14
C PHE A 160 -4.50 -7.21 -14.10
N ARG A 161 -4.29 -5.93 -14.50
CA ARG A 161 -3.89 -4.85 -13.58
C ARG A 161 -4.94 -4.60 -12.49
N LEU A 162 -6.22 -4.67 -12.86
CA LEU A 162 -7.32 -4.51 -11.92
C LEU A 162 -7.35 -5.65 -10.88
N LEU A 163 -7.15 -6.89 -11.32
CA LEU A 163 -7.04 -8.04 -10.42
C LEU A 163 -5.81 -7.95 -9.52
N GLU A 164 -4.65 -7.60 -10.09
CA GLU A 164 -3.41 -7.35 -9.34
C GLU A 164 -3.62 -6.29 -8.26
N PHE A 165 -4.30 -5.18 -8.58
CA PHE A 165 -4.63 -4.14 -7.63
C PHE A 165 -5.48 -4.65 -6.46
N PHE A 166 -6.53 -5.43 -6.72
CA PHE A 166 -7.36 -6.00 -5.66
C PHE A 166 -6.61 -7.06 -4.83
N LEU A 167 -5.78 -7.89 -5.46
CA LEU A 167 -5.01 -8.94 -4.78
C LEU A 167 -3.90 -8.37 -3.91
N THR A 168 -3.41 -7.17 -4.20
CA THR A 168 -2.42 -6.51 -3.36
C THR A 168 -2.99 -6.21 -1.97
N ASN A 169 -4.26 -5.82 -1.88
CA ASN A 169 -4.95 -5.56 -0.61
C ASN A 169 -6.36 -6.17 -0.60
N PRO A 170 -6.47 -7.49 -0.43
CA PRO A 170 -7.76 -8.16 -0.42
C PRO A 170 -8.62 -7.70 0.78
N LYS A 171 -9.93 -7.81 0.64
CA LYS A 171 -10.96 -7.40 1.61
C LYS A 171 -11.11 -5.90 1.81
N ARG A 172 -10.21 -5.08 1.27
CA ARG A 172 -10.32 -3.62 1.29
C ARG A 172 -11.34 -3.15 0.25
N VAL A 173 -12.17 -2.17 0.64
CA VAL A 173 -13.11 -1.52 -0.27
C VAL A 173 -12.42 -0.32 -0.92
N TYR A 174 -12.50 -0.24 -2.25
CA TYR A 174 -11.93 0.85 -3.03
C TYR A 174 -13.02 1.60 -3.79
N SER A 175 -12.99 2.92 -3.72
CA SER A 175 -13.87 3.76 -4.54
C SER A 175 -13.49 3.66 -6.03
N ARG A 176 -14.40 4.10 -6.91
CA ARG A 176 -14.10 4.16 -8.35
C ARG A 176 -12.90 5.05 -8.65
N ASP A 177 -12.82 6.19 -7.98
CA ASP A 177 -11.72 7.13 -8.18
C ASP A 177 -10.36 6.54 -7.73
N GLN A 178 -10.32 5.84 -6.60
CA GLN A 178 -9.12 5.14 -6.14
C GLN A 178 -8.67 4.04 -7.11
N ILE A 179 -9.62 3.29 -7.67
CA ILE A 179 -9.34 2.27 -8.69
C ILE A 179 -8.82 2.93 -9.97
N LEU A 180 -9.47 4.00 -10.42
CA LEU A 180 -9.07 4.73 -11.62
C LEU A 180 -7.63 5.23 -11.50
N GLU A 181 -7.34 5.95 -10.43
CA GLU A 181 -6.02 6.52 -10.15
C GLU A 181 -4.92 5.45 -10.08
N SER A 182 -5.23 4.29 -9.49
CA SER A 182 -4.25 3.21 -9.30
C SER A 182 -4.03 2.36 -10.55
N VAL A 183 -5.06 2.12 -11.35
CA VAL A 183 -5.00 1.20 -12.50
C VAL A 183 -4.76 1.94 -13.82
N TRP A 184 -5.11 3.25 -13.90
CA TRP A 184 -4.93 4.11 -15.08
C TRP A 184 -4.17 5.42 -14.77
N PRO A 185 -2.98 5.40 -14.19
CA PRO A 185 -2.30 6.60 -13.67
C PRO A 185 -1.98 7.67 -14.73
N ASN A 186 -1.97 7.31 -16.02
CA ASN A 186 -1.61 8.22 -17.13
C ASN A 186 -2.80 8.64 -18.01
N ASN A 187 -4.03 8.26 -17.68
CA ASN A 187 -5.20 8.53 -18.50
C ASN A 187 -6.13 9.57 -17.86
N VAL A 188 -5.88 10.84 -18.17
CA VAL A 188 -6.65 11.99 -17.70
C VAL A 188 -8.11 11.98 -18.24
N ASN A 189 -8.44 11.18 -19.26
CA ASN A 189 -9.74 11.18 -19.95
C ASN A 189 -10.58 9.91 -19.75
N VAL A 190 -10.27 9.06 -18.77
CA VAL A 190 -11.07 7.85 -18.51
C VAL A 190 -12.16 8.18 -17.50
N GLU A 191 -13.42 8.11 -17.92
CA GLU A 191 -14.56 8.28 -17.02
C GLU A 191 -14.65 7.12 -15.99
N SER A 192 -15.09 7.44 -14.79
CA SER A 192 -15.27 6.46 -13.69
C SER A 192 -16.23 5.32 -14.05
N ARG A 193 -17.15 5.53 -15.00
CA ARG A 193 -18.04 4.48 -15.53
C ARG A 193 -17.31 3.39 -16.31
N THR A 194 -16.13 3.67 -16.85
CA THR A 194 -15.31 2.67 -17.56
C THR A 194 -14.89 1.52 -16.60
N ILE A 195 -14.73 1.82 -15.32
CA ILE A 195 -14.39 0.83 -14.29
C ILE A 195 -15.46 -0.26 -14.20
N ASP A 196 -16.74 0.11 -14.23
CA ASP A 196 -17.85 -0.85 -14.10
C ASP A 196 -17.84 -1.89 -15.23
N VAL A 197 -17.44 -1.47 -16.43
CA VAL A 197 -17.28 -2.38 -17.58
C VAL A 197 -16.15 -3.38 -17.36
N HIS A 198 -14.99 -2.89 -16.88
CA HIS A 198 -13.84 -3.76 -16.61
C HIS A 198 -14.07 -4.68 -15.40
N ILE A 199 -14.75 -4.20 -14.35
CA ILE A 199 -15.20 -5.05 -13.22
C ILE A 199 -16.12 -6.16 -13.71
N ARG A 200 -17.08 -5.85 -14.59
CA ARG A 200 -17.97 -6.86 -15.17
C ARG A 200 -17.19 -7.91 -15.96
N ARG A 201 -16.26 -7.49 -16.83
CA ARG A 201 -15.41 -8.40 -17.62
C ARG A 201 -14.53 -9.26 -16.71
N LEU A 202 -13.92 -8.65 -15.69
CA LEU A 202 -13.11 -9.36 -14.72
C LEU A 202 -13.93 -10.42 -13.98
N ARG A 203 -15.14 -10.09 -13.50
CA ARG A 203 -16.06 -11.05 -12.88
C ARG A 203 -16.39 -12.21 -13.80
N GLN A 204 -16.68 -11.93 -15.07
CA GLN A 204 -17.00 -12.99 -16.06
C GLN A 204 -15.83 -13.96 -16.25
N SER A 205 -14.60 -13.47 -16.18
CA SER A 205 -13.40 -14.29 -16.34
C SER A 205 -13.01 -15.05 -15.07
N VAL A 206 -13.12 -14.41 -13.89
CA VAL A 206 -12.69 -15.05 -12.64
C VAL A 206 -13.76 -15.89 -11.97
N ASN A 207 -15.07 -15.65 -12.24
CA ASN A 207 -16.15 -16.41 -11.62
C ASN A 207 -16.36 -17.73 -12.37
N LEU A 208 -15.86 -18.83 -11.82
CA LEU A 208 -16.10 -20.17 -12.31
C LEU A 208 -17.48 -20.67 -11.86
N LYS A 209 -18.09 -21.56 -12.68
CA LYS A 209 -19.36 -22.22 -12.29
C LYS A 209 -19.21 -22.95 -10.96
N ASN A 210 -20.17 -22.80 -10.08
CA ASN A 210 -20.23 -23.42 -8.75
C ASN A 210 -19.13 -22.93 -7.75
N LYS A 211 -18.47 -21.81 -8.00
CA LYS A 211 -17.50 -21.18 -7.09
C LYS A 211 -18.06 -19.88 -6.53
N LYS A 212 -17.57 -19.51 -5.36
CA LYS A 212 -17.89 -18.22 -4.71
C LYS A 212 -17.50 -17.05 -5.63
N GLU A 213 -18.36 -16.03 -5.69
CA GLU A 213 -17.99 -14.75 -6.30
C GLU A 213 -16.94 -14.05 -5.43
N LEU A 214 -15.81 -13.67 -6.04
CA LEU A 214 -14.70 -13.06 -5.32
C LEU A 214 -14.76 -11.52 -5.29
N ILE A 215 -15.43 -10.90 -6.26
CA ILE A 215 -15.49 -9.44 -6.34
C ILE A 215 -16.92 -9.00 -6.04
N ARG A 216 -17.09 -8.30 -4.91
CA ARG A 216 -18.40 -7.72 -4.54
C ARG A 216 -18.48 -6.22 -4.84
N THR A 217 -19.70 -5.75 -5.07
CA THR A 217 -20.03 -4.32 -5.06
C THR A 217 -20.46 -3.91 -3.67
N VAL A 218 -19.81 -2.87 -3.14
CA VAL A 218 -20.24 -2.20 -1.90
C VAL A 218 -20.99 -0.93 -2.31
N ARG A 219 -22.32 -0.95 -2.13
CA ARG A 219 -23.19 0.16 -2.55
C ARG A 219 -22.66 1.48 -2.02
N SER A 220 -22.66 2.51 -2.84
CA SER A 220 -22.17 3.87 -2.57
C SER A 220 -20.67 3.99 -2.21
N SER A 221 -19.92 2.88 -2.10
CA SER A 221 -18.51 2.88 -1.70
C SER A 221 -17.56 2.37 -2.76
N GLY A 222 -17.98 1.41 -3.63
CA GLY A 222 -17.14 0.88 -4.70
C GLY A 222 -17.05 -0.64 -4.74
N TYR A 223 -15.84 -1.20 -4.82
CA TYR A 223 -15.60 -2.62 -5.04
C TYR A 223 -14.56 -3.19 -4.07
N SER A 224 -14.66 -4.49 -3.79
CA SER A 224 -13.75 -5.23 -2.92
C SER A 224 -13.59 -6.67 -3.40
N LEU A 225 -12.41 -7.23 -3.26
CA LEU A 225 -12.16 -8.68 -3.33
C LEU A 225 -12.51 -9.30 -1.96
N ILE A 226 -13.33 -10.37 -1.90
CA ILE A 226 -13.86 -10.97 -0.67
C ILE A 226 -13.65 -12.47 -0.61
#